data_08b759d8c1d00c5d7b7ce4e0cbb8bc87
#
_entry.id   08b759d8c1d00c5d7b7ce4e0cbb8bc87
#
_cell.length_a   1.000
_cell.length_b   1.000
_cell.length_c   1.000
_cell.angle_alpha   90.00
_cell.angle_beta   90.00
_cell.angle_gamma   90.00
#
_symmetry.space_group_name_H-M   'P 1'
#
loop_
_entity.id
_entity.type
_entity.pdbx_description
1 polymer ?
#
loop_
_entity_poly.entity_id
_entity_poly.type
_entity_poly.pdbx_seq_one_letter_code
_entity_poly.pdbx_strand_id
1 'polypeptide(L)'
;MGGFFGAAAEHNCISDVFFGTDYHSHLGTRRGGMTAYSPEKGFQRSIHSIENSPFRTKFESDVDAMEGNLCIGSISDTDPQPILLKSRLGTYAVCNIGIINNAEELCNELLSNSSASFEAMSSGKVNSSTLIGGASPQRDNIVDA
;
A
#
# COMPACT_ATOMS: atom_id res chain seq x y z
N MET A 1 1.88 -14.43 5.35
CA MET A 1 2.82 -14.05 4.27
C MET A 1 2.10 -13.25 3.22
N GLY A 2 2.80 -12.76 2.22
CA GLY A 2 2.19 -11.96 1.15
C GLY A 2 3.18 -11.70 0.03
N GLY A 3 2.77 -10.92 -0.96
CA GLY A 3 3.59 -10.52 -2.08
C GLY A 3 3.12 -9.19 -2.64
N PHE A 4 3.95 -8.52 -3.37
CA PHE A 4 3.56 -7.32 -4.10
C PHE A 4 4.18 -7.29 -5.50
N PHE A 5 3.54 -6.54 -6.38
CA PHE A 5 4.03 -6.27 -7.72
C PHE A 5 3.76 -4.80 -8.05
N GLY A 6 4.69 -4.16 -8.72
CA GLY A 6 4.53 -2.77 -9.12
C GLY A 6 5.08 -2.51 -10.52
N ALA A 7 4.48 -1.56 -11.21
CA ALA A 7 4.91 -1.12 -12.53
C ALA A 7 4.78 0.39 -12.68
N ALA A 8 5.72 0.96 -13.41
CA ALA A 8 5.69 2.33 -13.92
C ALA A 8 5.94 2.29 -15.42
N ALA A 9 5.05 2.86 -16.21
CA ALA A 9 5.10 2.80 -17.65
C ALA A 9 4.64 4.13 -18.29
N GLU A 10 4.90 4.31 -19.56
CA GLU A 10 4.38 5.43 -20.35
C GLU A 10 2.92 5.22 -20.78
N HIS A 11 2.42 3.99 -20.63
CA HIS A 11 1.06 3.57 -20.97
C HIS A 11 0.34 3.00 -19.74
N ASN A 12 -0.95 2.70 -19.89
CA ASN A 12 -1.72 2.05 -18.84
C ASN A 12 -1.14 0.66 -18.52
N CYS A 13 -0.67 0.47 -17.29
CA CYS A 13 -0.03 -0.76 -16.82
C CYS A 13 -0.85 -1.53 -15.78
N ILE A 14 -2.13 -1.22 -15.61
CA ILE A 14 -2.97 -1.89 -14.61
C ILE A 14 -3.08 -3.39 -14.84
N SER A 15 -3.19 -3.83 -16.09
CA SER A 15 -3.27 -5.24 -16.43
C SER A 15 -1.99 -6.00 -16.08
N ASP A 16 -0.82 -5.40 -16.29
CA ASP A 16 0.46 -6.01 -15.92
C ASP A 16 0.55 -6.20 -14.41
N VAL A 17 0.13 -5.18 -13.65
CA VAL A 17 0.10 -5.26 -12.19
C VAL A 17 -0.95 -6.24 -11.68
N PHE A 18 -2.10 -6.34 -12.34
CA PHE A 18 -3.10 -7.34 -12.02
C PHE A 18 -2.56 -8.76 -12.14
N PHE A 19 -1.96 -9.10 -13.28
CA PHE A 19 -1.40 -10.43 -13.49
C PHE A 19 -0.18 -10.70 -12.61
N GLY A 20 0.67 -9.70 -12.40
CA GLY A 20 1.82 -9.80 -11.51
C GLY A 20 1.39 -10.02 -10.04
N THR A 21 0.33 -9.36 -9.60
CA THR A 21 -0.22 -9.56 -8.25
C THR A 21 -0.92 -10.91 -8.12
N ASP A 22 -1.69 -11.30 -9.14
CA ASP A 22 -2.36 -12.61 -9.18
C ASP A 22 -1.35 -13.77 -9.09
N TYR A 23 -0.19 -13.62 -9.72
CA TYR A 23 0.90 -14.59 -9.60
C TYR A 23 1.35 -14.79 -8.13
N HIS A 24 1.26 -13.76 -7.31
CA HIS A 24 1.59 -13.82 -5.88
C HIS A 24 0.38 -14.18 -4.99
N SER A 25 -0.81 -14.35 -5.55
CA SER A 25 -2.04 -14.57 -4.77
C SER A 25 -2.02 -15.85 -3.92
N HIS A 26 -1.20 -16.84 -4.28
CA HIS A 26 -0.99 -18.06 -3.51
C HIS A 26 -0.14 -17.85 -2.23
N LEU A 27 0.49 -16.70 -2.07
CA LEU A 27 1.35 -16.38 -0.91
C LEU A 27 0.58 -15.81 0.29
N GLY A 28 -0.70 -15.51 0.12
CA GLY A 28 -1.56 -14.98 1.18
C GLY A 28 -3.00 -15.39 0.96
N THR A 29 -3.79 -15.35 2.01
CA THR A 29 -5.14 -15.92 2.02
C THR A 29 -6.23 -14.94 2.41
N ARG A 30 -5.89 -13.75 2.90
CA ARG A 30 -6.89 -12.83 3.46
C ARG A 30 -7.30 -11.71 2.54
N ARG A 31 -6.36 -10.91 2.08
CA ARG A 31 -6.65 -9.68 1.34
C ARG A 31 -5.76 -9.50 0.14
N GLY A 32 -6.36 -8.98 -0.91
CA GLY A 32 -5.65 -8.41 -2.05
C GLY A 32 -6.00 -6.94 -2.19
N GLY A 33 -5.09 -6.17 -2.76
CA GLY A 33 -5.34 -4.77 -3.07
C GLY A 33 -4.57 -4.30 -4.28
N MET A 34 -5.12 -3.32 -4.95
CA MET A 34 -4.51 -2.66 -6.09
C MET A 34 -4.69 -1.14 -5.99
N THR A 35 -3.69 -0.42 -6.42
CA THR A 35 -3.75 1.04 -6.56
C THR A 35 -3.14 1.42 -7.90
N ALA A 36 -3.84 2.27 -8.62
CA ALA A 36 -3.39 2.85 -9.88
C ALA A 36 -3.40 4.38 -9.78
N TYR A 37 -2.49 5.01 -10.46
CA TYR A 37 -2.44 6.46 -10.62
C TYR A 37 -2.26 6.82 -12.08
N SER A 38 -3.03 7.79 -12.53
CA SER A 38 -2.80 8.52 -13.77
C SER A 38 -2.97 10.02 -13.54
N PRO A 39 -2.31 10.89 -14.32
CA PRO A 39 -2.50 12.33 -14.22
C PRO A 39 -3.96 12.77 -14.44
N GLU A 40 -4.71 12.02 -15.24
CA GLU A 40 -6.09 12.33 -15.62
C GLU A 40 -7.10 11.93 -14.57
N LYS A 41 -6.97 10.69 -14.02
CA LYS A 41 -7.92 10.12 -13.05
C LYS A 41 -7.47 10.25 -11.60
N GLY A 42 -6.20 10.57 -11.36
CA GLY A 42 -5.63 10.55 -10.03
C GLY A 42 -5.47 9.15 -9.47
N PHE A 43 -5.49 9.02 -8.14
CA PHE A 43 -5.41 7.73 -7.47
C PHE A 43 -6.74 6.98 -7.51
N GLN A 44 -6.65 5.68 -7.82
CA GLN A 44 -7.74 4.73 -7.78
C GLN A 44 -7.27 3.54 -6.96
N ARG A 45 -8.07 3.08 -6.02
CA ARG A 45 -7.70 2.00 -5.10
C ARG A 45 -8.85 1.03 -4.93
N SER A 46 -8.54 -0.25 -4.94
CA SER A 46 -9.48 -1.33 -4.64
C SER A 46 -8.82 -2.33 -3.69
N ILE A 47 -9.58 -2.79 -2.69
CA ILE A 47 -9.16 -3.82 -1.74
C ILE A 47 -10.30 -4.79 -1.53
N HIS A 48 -10.02 -6.08 -1.65
CA HIS A 48 -11.00 -7.15 -1.42
C HIS A 48 -10.45 -8.23 -0.48
N SER A 49 -11.37 -8.88 0.23
CA SER A 49 -11.08 -10.17 0.84
C SER A 49 -10.99 -11.24 -0.25
N ILE A 50 -9.94 -12.04 -0.17
CA ILE A 50 -9.70 -13.20 -1.06
C ILE A 50 -9.85 -14.53 -0.33
N GLU A 51 -10.43 -14.51 0.88
CA GLU A 51 -10.62 -15.73 1.70
C GLU A 51 -11.57 -16.73 1.05
N ASN A 52 -12.60 -16.23 0.39
CA ASN A 52 -13.68 -17.05 -0.17
C ASN A 52 -13.73 -17.03 -1.72
N SER A 53 -12.82 -16.33 -2.37
CA SER A 53 -12.77 -16.24 -3.83
C SER A 53 -11.36 -15.87 -4.28
N PRO A 54 -10.88 -16.42 -5.40
CA PRO A 54 -9.55 -16.09 -5.93
C PRO A 54 -9.40 -14.58 -6.21
N PHE A 55 -8.17 -14.09 -6.07
CA PHE A 55 -7.82 -12.71 -6.37
C PHE A 55 -8.34 -12.27 -7.74
N ARG A 56 -8.08 -13.06 -8.76
CA ARG A 56 -8.51 -12.77 -10.14
C ARG A 56 -10.01 -12.47 -10.25
N THR A 57 -10.84 -13.32 -9.65
CA THR A 57 -12.30 -13.16 -9.69
C THR A 57 -12.76 -11.89 -8.97
N LYS A 58 -12.07 -11.51 -7.89
CA LYS A 58 -12.44 -10.32 -7.11
C LYS A 58 -12.06 -9.01 -7.77
N PHE A 59 -10.98 -8.99 -8.56
CA PHE A 59 -10.42 -7.77 -9.12
C PHE A 59 -10.70 -7.57 -10.61
N GLU A 60 -11.27 -8.54 -11.31
CA GLU A 60 -11.52 -8.48 -12.75
C GLU A 60 -12.32 -7.22 -13.14
N SER A 61 -13.42 -6.95 -12.46
CA SER A 61 -14.22 -5.75 -12.70
C SER A 61 -13.54 -4.44 -12.31
N ASP A 62 -12.69 -4.48 -11.28
CA ASP A 62 -11.94 -3.29 -10.86
C ASP A 62 -10.88 -2.92 -11.91
N VAL A 63 -10.18 -3.92 -12.43
CA VAL A 63 -9.16 -3.73 -13.47
C VAL A 63 -9.75 -3.11 -14.74
N ASP A 64 -10.94 -3.51 -15.11
CA ASP A 64 -11.65 -2.93 -16.27
C ASP A 64 -12.01 -1.44 -16.06
N ALA A 65 -12.23 -1.05 -14.81
CA ALA A 65 -12.59 0.33 -14.45
C ALA A 65 -11.38 1.22 -14.11
N MET A 66 -10.26 0.62 -13.71
CA MET A 66 -9.05 1.32 -13.29
C MET A 66 -8.14 1.62 -14.49
N GLU A 67 -7.40 2.71 -14.37
CA GLU A 67 -6.42 3.13 -15.37
C GLU A 67 -5.26 3.84 -14.68
N GLY A 68 -4.05 3.47 -15.04
CA GLY A 68 -2.87 4.12 -14.48
C GLY A 68 -1.58 3.74 -15.18
N ASN A 69 -0.66 4.65 -15.15
CA ASN A 69 0.72 4.44 -15.62
C ASN A 69 1.71 4.21 -14.47
N LEU A 70 1.25 4.38 -13.24
CA LEU A 70 1.93 3.97 -12.00
C LEU A 70 0.95 3.10 -11.22
N CYS A 71 1.28 1.82 -11.06
CA CYS A 71 0.39 0.87 -10.41
C CYS A 71 1.16 -0.01 -9.44
N ILE A 72 0.53 -0.34 -8.33
CA ILE A 72 1.01 -1.35 -7.37
C ILE A 72 -0.14 -2.26 -6.95
N GLY A 73 0.17 -3.52 -6.75
CA GLY A 73 -0.75 -4.49 -6.19
C GLY A 73 -0.08 -5.29 -5.08
N SER A 74 -0.84 -5.74 -4.12
CA SER A 74 -0.34 -6.50 -2.98
C SER A 74 -1.31 -7.58 -2.51
N ILE A 75 -0.74 -8.66 -2.00
CA ILE A 75 -1.43 -9.69 -1.23
C ILE A 75 -0.94 -9.58 0.20
N SER A 76 -1.85 -9.48 1.16
CA SER A 76 -1.51 -9.29 2.57
C SER A 76 -2.45 -10.07 3.48
N ASP A 77 -1.87 -10.73 4.47
CA ASP A 77 -2.61 -11.42 5.53
C ASP A 77 -2.81 -10.54 6.78
N THR A 78 -2.17 -9.38 6.84
CA THR A 78 -2.20 -8.48 7.99
C THR A 78 -3.10 -7.28 7.74
N ASP A 79 -2.72 -6.42 6.85
CA ASP A 79 -3.35 -5.12 6.64
C ASP A 79 -3.98 -4.99 5.27
N PRO A 80 -5.05 -4.17 5.14
CA PRO A 80 -5.55 -3.76 3.84
C PRO A 80 -4.52 -2.86 3.15
N GLN A 81 -3.88 -3.36 2.13
CA GLN A 81 -2.85 -2.69 1.34
C GLN A 81 -3.20 -2.71 -0.15
N PRO A 82 -2.66 -1.79 -0.97
CA PRO A 82 -1.81 -0.65 -0.64
C PRO A 82 -2.50 0.43 0.20
N ILE A 83 -1.72 1.11 1.05
CA ILE A 83 -2.19 2.25 1.84
C ILE A 83 -2.00 3.53 1.03
N LEU A 84 -3.03 4.37 0.94
CA LEU A 84 -2.92 5.71 0.38
C LEU A 84 -2.70 6.73 1.50
N LEU A 85 -1.68 7.55 1.34
CA LEU A 85 -1.28 8.55 2.30
C LEU A 85 -1.19 9.92 1.62
N LYS A 86 -1.73 10.93 2.30
CA LYS A 86 -1.60 12.32 1.88
C LYS A 86 -0.68 13.04 2.87
N SER A 87 0.41 13.57 2.34
CA SER A 87 1.39 14.32 3.11
C SER A 87 1.64 15.70 2.50
N ARG A 88 2.45 16.51 3.16
CA ARG A 88 2.92 17.78 2.60
C ARG A 88 3.76 17.62 1.32
N LEU A 89 4.31 16.43 1.08
CA LEU A 89 5.08 16.12 -0.13
C LEU A 89 4.19 15.62 -1.29
N GLY A 90 2.90 15.48 -1.06
CA GLY A 90 1.94 14.96 -2.03
C GLY A 90 1.24 13.69 -1.54
N THR A 91 0.52 13.05 -2.45
CA THR A 91 -0.15 11.77 -2.20
C THR A 91 0.69 10.64 -2.76
N TYR A 92 0.81 9.54 -2.04
CA TYR A 92 1.54 8.35 -2.46
C TYR A 92 0.88 7.08 -1.94
N ALA A 93 1.17 5.98 -2.59
CA ALA A 93 0.73 4.66 -2.20
C ALA A 93 1.91 3.84 -1.66
N VAL A 94 1.66 3.09 -0.60
CA VAL A 94 2.67 2.24 0.04
C VAL A 94 2.12 0.84 0.24
N CYS A 95 2.94 -0.15 -0.05
CA CYS A 95 2.73 -1.51 0.43
C CYS A 95 4.04 -2.08 1.00
N ASN A 96 3.93 -2.99 1.93
CA ASN A 96 5.06 -3.72 2.47
C ASN A 96 4.71 -5.17 2.73
N ILE A 97 5.72 -6.02 2.65
CA ILE A 97 5.63 -7.43 3.03
C ILE A 97 6.70 -7.68 4.08
N GLY A 98 6.27 -8.13 5.24
CA GLY A 98 7.14 -8.36 6.37
C GLY A 98 6.62 -7.74 7.66
N ILE A 99 7.34 -8.00 8.74
CA ILE A 99 7.01 -7.51 10.08
C ILE A 99 8.22 -6.76 10.63
N ILE A 100 7.98 -5.53 11.12
CA ILE A 100 8.96 -4.78 11.88
C ILE A 100 8.76 -5.14 13.35
N ASN A 101 9.68 -5.90 13.91
CA ASN A 101 9.52 -6.45 15.26
C ASN A 101 9.52 -5.38 16.37
N ASN A 102 10.23 -4.27 16.16
CA ASN A 102 10.30 -3.15 17.09
C ASN A 102 9.46 -1.94 16.63
N ALA A 103 8.32 -2.19 15.96
CA ALA A 103 7.46 -1.13 15.42
C ALA A 103 6.99 -0.13 16.50
N GLU A 104 6.62 -0.61 17.67
CA GLU A 104 6.19 0.23 18.80
C GLU A 104 7.33 1.15 19.32
N GLU A 105 8.55 0.63 19.42
CA GLU A 105 9.71 1.40 19.82
C GLU A 105 10.01 2.52 18.83
N LEU A 106 10.04 2.19 17.54
CA LEU A 106 10.25 3.15 16.46
C LEU A 106 9.12 4.19 16.39
N CYS A 107 7.88 3.76 16.59
CA CYS A 107 6.73 4.66 16.65
C CYS A 107 6.87 5.66 17.79
N ASN A 108 7.22 5.22 18.98
CA ASN A 108 7.43 6.09 20.15
C ASN A 108 8.58 7.07 19.94
N GLU A 109 9.66 6.64 19.31
CA GLU A 109 10.78 7.52 18.95
C GLU A 109 10.35 8.63 17.98
N LEU A 110 9.63 8.26 16.92
CA LEU A 110 9.10 9.21 15.94
C LEU A 110 8.10 10.19 16.56
N LEU A 111 7.20 9.71 17.42
CA LEU A 111 6.25 10.57 18.14
C LEU A 111 6.92 11.54 19.11
N SER A 112 8.06 11.15 19.71
CA SER A 112 8.83 12.01 20.61
C SER A 112 9.56 13.13 19.88
N ASN A 113 9.93 12.89 18.63
CA ASN A 113 10.76 13.80 17.83
C ASN A 113 9.98 14.64 16.81
N SER A 114 8.71 14.37 16.63
CA SER A 114 7.89 15.04 15.62
C SER A 114 6.42 15.09 16.00
N SER A 115 5.64 15.86 15.25
CA SER A 115 4.17 15.91 15.35
C SER A 115 3.48 14.84 14.50
N ALA A 116 4.15 13.71 14.25
CA ALA A 116 3.59 12.59 13.50
C ALA A 116 2.38 11.99 14.23
N SER A 117 1.51 11.39 13.44
CA SER A 117 0.42 10.54 13.94
C SER A 117 0.35 9.29 13.09
N PHE A 118 0.03 8.17 13.71
CA PHE A 118 -0.07 6.87 13.07
C PHE A 118 -1.45 6.28 13.27
N GLU A 119 -1.96 5.63 12.24
CA GLU A 119 -3.16 4.83 12.38
C GLU A 119 -2.85 3.61 13.26
N ALA A 120 -3.66 3.41 14.29
CA ALA A 120 -3.52 2.26 15.17
C ALA A 120 -4.51 1.14 14.81
N MET A 121 -4.10 -0.10 15.03
CA MET A 121 -4.99 -1.25 14.98
C MET A 121 -6.01 -1.21 16.13
N SER A 122 -7.04 -2.04 16.07
CA SER A 122 -8.03 -2.17 17.14
C SER A 122 -7.44 -2.50 18.51
N SER A 123 -6.23 -3.06 18.54
CA SER A 123 -5.45 -3.30 19.76
C SER A 123 -4.72 -2.07 20.30
N GLY A 124 -4.78 -0.94 19.59
CA GLY A 124 -4.01 0.28 19.90
C GLY A 124 -2.53 0.23 19.46
N LYS A 125 -2.09 -0.86 18.87
CA LYS A 125 -0.71 -1.02 18.36
C LYS A 125 -0.58 -0.53 16.93
N VAL A 126 0.62 -0.08 16.58
CA VAL A 126 0.98 0.30 15.21
C VAL A 126 1.55 -0.91 14.48
N ASN A 127 1.08 -1.16 13.27
CA ASN A 127 1.64 -2.21 12.42
C ASN A 127 2.77 -1.69 11.51
N SER A 128 3.47 -2.60 10.85
CA SER A 128 4.60 -2.26 9.99
C SER A 128 4.21 -1.35 8.82
N SER A 129 3.05 -1.53 8.24
CA SER A 129 2.58 -0.77 7.08
C SER A 129 2.27 0.68 7.45
N THR A 130 1.56 0.88 8.55
CA THR A 130 1.22 2.23 9.04
C THR A 130 2.44 2.96 9.55
N LEU A 131 3.39 2.25 10.19
CA LEU A 131 4.67 2.83 10.60
C LEU A 131 5.48 3.32 9.40
N ILE A 132 5.67 2.49 8.37
CA ILE A 132 6.38 2.87 7.14
C ILE A 132 5.70 4.06 6.48
N GLY A 133 4.36 3.99 6.36
CA GLY A 133 3.58 5.05 5.76
C GLY A 133 3.68 6.37 6.50
N GLY A 134 3.55 6.35 7.82
CA GLY A 134 3.62 7.54 8.66
C GLY A 134 5.02 8.13 8.81
N ALA A 135 6.06 7.29 8.73
CA ALA A 135 7.45 7.72 8.83
C ALA A 135 8.01 8.31 7.54
N SER A 136 7.53 7.84 6.37
CA SER A 136 8.09 8.19 5.07
C SER A 136 8.18 9.69 4.76
N PRO A 137 7.23 10.56 5.14
CA PRO A 137 7.29 11.97 4.78
C PRO A 137 7.93 12.87 5.85
N GLN A 138 8.55 12.31 6.87
CA GLN A 138 9.16 13.12 7.92
C GLN A 138 10.51 13.66 7.46
N ARG A 139 10.45 14.62 6.60
CA ARG A 139 11.57 15.46 6.22
C ARG A 139 11.62 16.71 7.09
N ASP A 140 11.98 16.54 8.32
CA ASP A 140 12.25 17.72 9.16
C ASP A 140 13.65 18.33 8.93
N ASN A 141 14.46 17.71 8.05
CA ASN A 141 15.84 18.13 7.80
C ASN A 141 16.24 18.12 6.32
N ILE A 142 15.39 18.58 5.42
CA ILE A 142 15.96 19.21 4.23
C ILE A 142 16.14 20.68 4.59
N VAL A 143 17.24 20.94 5.22
CA VAL A 143 17.88 22.25 5.19
C VAL A 143 18.02 22.58 3.72
N ASP A 144 17.46 23.71 3.34
CA ASP A 144 17.68 24.35 2.06
C ASP A 144 19.17 24.41 1.80
N ALA A 145 19.63 23.64 0.84
CA ALA A 145 20.94 23.74 0.26
C ALA A 145 20.81 24.14 -1.19
#